data_7973c2acdfe61390444504834a39b7af
#
_entry.id   7973c2acdfe61390444504834a39b7af
#
_cell.length_a   1.000
_cell.length_b   1.000
_cell.length_c   1.000
_cell.angle_alpha   90.00
_cell.angle_beta   90.00
_cell.angle_gamma   90.00
#
_symmetry.space_group_name_H-M   'P 1'
#
loop_
_entity.id
_entity.type
_entity.pdbx_description
1 polymer ?
#
loop_
_entity_poly.entity_id
_entity_poly.type
_entity_poly.pdbx_seq_one_letter_code
_entity_poly.pdbx_strand_id
1 'polypeptide(L)'
;MKRIRSVTIQGKRWRVVWDKLPKDWGLCSTSEGIIEMDIGIKDNTTYATILIHEMCHAMLPNVEEDFITQMADDLAVAIQRAGLIAEDE
;
A
#
# COMPACT_ATOMS: atom_id res chain seq x y z
N MET A 1 7.61 12.40 -5.28
CA MET A 1 7.57 10.99 -4.89
C MET A 1 7.39 10.11 -6.12
N LYS A 2 8.01 8.95 -6.13
CA LYS A 2 7.98 8.07 -7.29
C LYS A 2 6.77 7.13 -7.24
N ARG A 3 5.95 7.13 -8.27
CA ARG A 3 4.82 6.21 -8.40
C ARG A 3 5.30 4.90 -9.02
N ILE A 4 5.47 3.87 -8.18
CA ILE A 4 5.87 2.55 -8.66
C ILE A 4 4.74 1.92 -9.49
N ARG A 5 5.09 1.03 -10.41
CA ARG A 5 4.13 0.36 -11.30
C ARG A 5 4.02 -1.13 -11.05
N SER A 6 4.83 -1.66 -10.18
CA SER A 6 4.76 -3.07 -9.79
C SER A 6 5.38 -3.28 -8.43
N VAL A 7 4.95 -4.36 -7.77
CA VAL A 7 5.55 -4.88 -6.55
C VAL A 7 5.63 -6.40 -6.68
N THR A 8 6.54 -7.01 -5.91
CA THR A 8 6.61 -8.45 -5.82
C THR A 8 5.97 -8.89 -4.51
N ILE A 9 5.01 -9.79 -4.60
CA ILE A 9 4.31 -10.34 -3.43
C ILE A 9 4.38 -11.85 -3.52
N GLN A 10 5.00 -12.49 -2.54
CA GLN A 10 5.17 -13.95 -2.50
C GLN A 10 5.74 -14.51 -3.80
N GLY A 11 6.75 -13.83 -4.35
CA GLY A 11 7.43 -14.24 -5.57
C GLY A 11 6.70 -13.92 -6.87
N LYS A 12 5.51 -13.34 -6.80
CA LYS A 12 4.73 -12.98 -7.98
C LYS A 12 4.73 -11.48 -8.19
N ARG A 13 4.79 -11.06 -9.45
CA ARG A 13 4.69 -9.66 -9.81
C ARG A 13 3.24 -9.22 -9.83
N TRP A 14 2.96 -8.15 -9.08
CA TRP A 14 1.66 -7.48 -9.06
C TRP A 14 1.79 -6.12 -9.72
N ARG A 15 0.77 -5.73 -10.46
CA ARG A 15 0.72 -4.39 -11.05
C ARG A 15 0.22 -3.39 -10.02
N VAL A 16 0.79 -2.19 -10.04
CA VAL A 16 0.31 -1.06 -9.26
C VAL A 16 -0.22 -0.02 -10.24
N VAL A 17 -1.49 0.29 -10.13
CA VAL A 17 -2.22 1.20 -11.02
C VAL A 17 -2.60 2.44 -10.25
N TRP A 18 -2.34 3.60 -10.83
CA TRP A 18 -2.66 4.89 -10.21
C TRP A 18 -3.86 5.49 -10.91
N ASP A 19 -4.91 5.79 -10.16
CA ASP A 19 -6.13 6.36 -10.69
C ASP A 19 -6.85 7.16 -9.61
N LYS A 20 -7.90 7.86 -9.99
CA LYS A 20 -8.74 8.55 -9.02
C LYS A 20 -9.75 7.57 -8.45
N LEU A 21 -9.56 7.21 -7.19
CA LEU A 21 -10.46 6.28 -6.51
C LEU A 21 -11.59 7.04 -5.82
N PRO A 22 -12.84 6.52 -5.88
CA PRO A 22 -14.00 7.28 -5.40
C PRO A 22 -14.09 7.43 -3.88
N LYS A 23 -13.57 6.47 -3.12
CA LYS A 23 -13.74 6.46 -1.65
C LYS A 23 -12.48 6.15 -0.89
N ASP A 24 -11.58 5.39 -1.45
CA ASP A 24 -10.42 4.87 -0.75
C ASP A 24 -9.12 5.44 -1.31
N TRP A 25 -8.06 5.38 -0.51
CA TRP A 25 -6.71 5.74 -0.96
C TRP A 25 -6.05 4.59 -1.72
N GLY A 26 -6.53 3.37 -1.53
CA GLY A 26 -6.01 2.19 -2.20
C GLY A 26 -7.03 1.07 -2.25
N LEU A 27 -6.86 0.16 -3.21
CA LEU A 27 -7.68 -1.03 -3.37
C LEU A 27 -6.79 -2.20 -3.79
N CYS A 28 -7.18 -3.41 -3.42
CA CYS A 28 -6.46 -4.62 -3.78
C CYS A 28 -7.42 -5.60 -4.47
N SER A 29 -7.05 -6.03 -5.68
CA SER A 29 -7.78 -7.09 -6.39
C SER A 29 -6.91 -8.34 -6.43
N THR A 30 -7.22 -9.32 -5.58
CA THR A 30 -6.45 -10.57 -5.49
C THR A 30 -6.61 -11.44 -6.73
N SER A 31 -7.81 -11.43 -7.34
CA SER A 31 -8.08 -12.22 -8.54
C SER A 31 -7.31 -11.73 -9.75
N GLU A 32 -7.05 -10.42 -9.84
CA GLU A 32 -6.38 -9.81 -10.97
C GLU A 32 -4.90 -9.55 -10.73
N GLY A 33 -4.43 -9.65 -9.48
CA GLY A 33 -3.06 -9.32 -9.13
C GLY A 33 -2.75 -7.83 -9.30
N ILE A 34 -3.68 -6.98 -8.90
CA ILE A 34 -3.57 -5.52 -9.07
C ILE A 34 -3.76 -4.82 -7.72
N ILE A 35 -2.89 -3.85 -7.45
CA ILE A 35 -3.08 -2.87 -6.39
C ILE A 35 -3.38 -1.54 -7.06
N GLU A 36 -4.46 -0.89 -6.65
CA GLU A 36 -4.80 0.44 -7.11
C GLU A 36 -4.46 1.46 -6.03
N MET A 37 -3.84 2.56 -6.44
CA MET A 37 -3.44 3.65 -5.54
C MET A 37 -4.07 4.94 -6.05
N ASP A 38 -4.57 5.77 -5.13
CA ASP A 38 -5.19 7.03 -5.51
C ASP A 38 -4.15 8.06 -5.94
N ILE A 39 -4.40 8.74 -7.04
CA ILE A 39 -3.50 9.80 -7.55
C ILE A 39 -3.42 11.01 -6.62
N GLY A 40 -4.33 11.14 -5.67
CA GLY A 40 -4.34 12.22 -4.69
C GLY A 40 -3.34 12.03 -3.55
N ILE A 41 -2.68 10.87 -3.44
CA ILE A 41 -1.65 10.65 -2.43
C ILE A 41 -0.45 11.54 -2.74
N LYS A 42 -0.08 12.42 -1.79
CA LYS A 42 0.96 13.45 -2.03
C LYS A 42 2.14 13.38 -1.08
N ASP A 43 2.02 12.67 0.04
CA ASP A 43 3.11 12.57 1.00
C ASP A 43 3.63 11.15 1.11
N ASN A 44 4.91 11.02 1.44
CA ASN A 44 5.59 9.73 1.49
C ASN A 44 5.07 8.83 2.61
N THR A 45 4.69 9.39 3.74
CA THR A 45 4.16 8.60 4.85
C THR A 45 2.83 7.96 4.50
N THR A 46 1.91 8.73 3.93
CA THR A 46 0.63 8.20 3.45
C THR A 46 0.84 7.15 2.36
N TYR A 47 1.72 7.43 1.42
CA TYR A 47 2.07 6.48 0.36
C TYR A 47 2.53 5.15 0.94
N ALA A 48 3.50 5.20 1.86
CA ALA A 48 4.03 3.97 2.47
C ALA A 48 2.93 3.21 3.23
N THR A 49 2.13 3.91 4.03
CA THR A 49 1.05 3.30 4.81
C THR A 49 0.03 2.60 3.91
N ILE A 50 -0.44 3.28 2.87
CA ILE A 50 -1.45 2.71 1.96
C ILE A 50 -0.87 1.55 1.16
N LEU A 51 0.36 1.68 0.65
CA LEU A 51 1.00 0.60 -0.09
C LEU A 51 1.16 -0.65 0.77
N ILE A 52 1.64 -0.50 2.01
CA ILE A 52 1.78 -1.61 2.96
C ILE A 52 0.41 -2.23 3.24
N HIS A 53 -0.61 -1.42 3.45
CA HIS A 53 -1.98 -1.87 3.71
C HIS A 53 -2.49 -2.77 2.57
N GLU A 54 -2.37 -2.32 1.33
CA GLU A 54 -2.84 -3.10 0.18
C GLU A 54 -2.00 -4.36 -0.06
N MET A 55 -0.69 -4.28 0.16
CA MET A 55 0.16 -5.46 0.08
C MET A 55 -0.20 -6.49 1.17
N CYS A 56 -0.56 -6.05 2.37
CA CYS A 56 -1.04 -6.95 3.42
C CYS A 56 -2.33 -7.66 3.00
N HIS A 57 -3.27 -6.95 2.37
CA HIS A 57 -4.47 -7.59 1.82
C HIS A 57 -4.12 -8.63 0.76
N ALA A 58 -3.16 -8.34 -0.09
CA ALA A 58 -2.72 -9.26 -1.13
C ALA A 58 -2.10 -10.54 -0.55
N MET A 59 -1.31 -10.39 0.52
CA MET A 59 -0.65 -11.51 1.18
C MET A 59 -1.57 -12.33 2.08
N LEU A 60 -2.58 -11.68 2.66
CA LEU A 60 -3.46 -12.25 3.67
C LEU A 60 -4.93 -11.98 3.30
N PRO A 61 -5.42 -12.56 2.19
CA PRO A 61 -6.74 -12.18 1.64
C PRO A 61 -7.93 -12.57 2.52
N ASN A 62 -7.74 -13.46 3.48
CA ASN A 62 -8.81 -13.92 4.36
C ASN A 62 -8.75 -13.32 5.77
N VAL A 63 -7.88 -12.34 5.98
CA VAL A 63 -7.74 -11.65 7.27
C VAL A 63 -8.63 -10.42 7.29
N GLU A 64 -9.28 -10.17 8.42
CA GLU A 64 -10.21 -9.05 8.59
C GLU A 64 -9.54 -7.69 8.39
N GLU A 65 -10.31 -6.75 7.89
CA GLU A 65 -9.86 -5.38 7.60
C GLU A 65 -9.23 -4.69 8.82
N ASP A 66 -9.85 -4.83 10.00
CA ASP A 66 -9.32 -4.19 11.21
C ASP A 66 -7.94 -4.69 11.58
N PHE A 67 -7.69 -5.98 11.42
CA PHE A 67 -6.37 -6.57 11.66
C PHE A 67 -5.34 -6.08 10.64
N ILE A 68 -5.73 -6.02 9.37
CA ILE A 68 -4.87 -5.50 8.30
C ILE A 68 -4.51 -4.04 8.57
N THR A 69 -5.49 -3.22 8.94
CA THR A 69 -5.26 -1.80 9.25
C THR A 69 -4.25 -1.65 10.39
N GLN A 70 -4.43 -2.40 11.47
CA GLN A 70 -3.52 -2.32 12.61
C GLN A 70 -2.10 -2.77 12.22
N MET A 71 -1.98 -3.87 11.50
CA MET A 71 -0.69 -4.40 11.08
C MET A 71 0.03 -3.42 10.14
N ALA A 72 -0.68 -2.87 9.18
CA ALA A 72 -0.10 -1.91 8.23
C ALA A 72 0.35 -0.63 8.95
N ASP A 73 -0.45 -0.12 9.87
CA ASP A 73 -0.10 1.06 10.64
C ASP A 73 1.16 0.80 11.50
N ASP A 74 1.22 -0.33 12.18
CA ASP A 74 2.36 -0.68 13.01
C ASP A 74 3.64 -0.81 12.17
N LEU A 75 3.56 -1.45 11.01
CA LEU A 75 4.69 -1.57 10.10
C LEU A 75 5.15 -0.21 9.57
N ALA A 76 4.21 0.63 9.15
CA ALA A 76 4.53 1.96 8.63
C ALA A 76 5.19 2.84 9.69
N VAL A 77 4.70 2.79 10.93
CA VAL A 77 5.29 3.54 12.04
C VAL A 77 6.72 3.05 12.33
N ALA A 78 6.93 1.74 12.34
CA ALA A 78 8.25 1.17 12.58
C ALA A 78 9.27 1.60 11.51
N ILE A 79 8.84 1.55 10.24
CA ILE A 79 9.68 1.95 9.10
C ILE A 79 10.00 3.44 9.16
N GLN A 80 9.02 4.27 9.51
CA GLN A 80 9.20 5.71 9.68
C GLN A 80 10.18 6.02 10.81
N ARG A 81 10.03 5.36 11.96
CA ARG A 81 10.93 5.53 13.09
C ARG A 81 12.37 5.14 12.78
N ALA A 82 12.54 4.15 11.92
CA ALA A 82 13.85 3.72 11.45
C ALA A 82 14.47 4.70 10.44
N GLY A 83 13.75 5.74 10.04
CA GLY A 83 14.23 6.72 9.07
C GLY A 83 14.27 6.21 7.64
N LEU A 84 13.47 5.17 7.33
CA LEU A 84 13.49 4.53 6.01
C LEU A 84 12.42 5.08 5.06
N ILE A 85 11.59 6.00 5.52
CA ILE A 85 10.65 6.72 4.66
C ILE A 85 11.26 8.10 4.39
N ALA A 86 11.38 8.46 3.10
CA ALA A 86 11.92 9.76 2.72
C ALA A 86 11.03 10.89 3.26
N GLU A 87 11.67 11.96 3.72
CA GLU A 87 10.93 13.13 4.18
C GLU A 87 10.23 13.81 3.01
N ASP A 88 9.08 14.40 3.29
CA ASP A 88 8.34 15.17 2.31
C ASP A 88 9.00 16.54 2.09
N GLU A 89 9.02 16.95 0.85
CA GLU A 89 9.56 18.26 0.47
C GLU A 89 8.56 19.38 0.72
#